data_8a45e98b6f758ebc4f82b0c651004695
#
_entry.id   8a45e98b6f758ebc4f82b0c651004695
#
_cell.length_a   1.000
_cell.length_b   1.000
_cell.length_c   1.000
_cell.angle_alpha   90.00
_cell.angle_beta   90.00
_cell.angle_gamma   90.00
#
_symmetry.space_group_name_H-M   'P 1'
#
loop_
_entity.id
_entity.type
_entity.pdbx_description
1 polymer ?
#
loop_
_entity_poly.entity_id
_entity_poly.type
_entity_poly.pdbx_seq_one_letter_code
_entity_poly.pdbx_strand_id
1 'polypeptide(L)'
;MAEEGISRRKLLIAGGATVVVGTAALAYREELSRLWWQVPGVDRQRTDGEVDQPGAEWIAASRSNLRYADRPDDYRIDRIVVHVTEGSFDTAVRVFRDPMHAAAAHYVIRAKDGHVTQMARELDVAYHAGNREYNERSIGIEHEGFVDRPSSFTKVMYESSARLAADICARYEIPVDRKHIIGHDEVPRATHTDPGRHWDWDRYMKLVRAAAEKQKA
;
A
#
# COMPACT_ATOMS: atom_id res chain seq x y z
N MET A 1 -24.63 -22.18 12.01
CA MET A 1 -23.90 -22.85 10.92
C MET A 1 -23.31 -21.73 10.08
N ALA A 2 -22.01 -21.53 10.14
CA ALA A 2 -21.33 -20.51 9.35
C ALA A 2 -21.26 -21.03 7.91
N GLU A 3 -21.85 -20.31 6.95
CA GLU A 3 -21.61 -20.57 5.54
C GLU A 3 -20.16 -20.21 5.23
N GLU A 4 -19.33 -21.22 4.93
CA GLU A 4 -18.00 -21.01 4.40
C GLU A 4 -18.12 -20.33 3.02
N GLY A 5 -17.76 -19.06 2.93
CA GLY A 5 -17.67 -18.35 1.67
C GLY A 5 -16.72 -19.07 0.72
N ILE A 6 -17.17 -19.32 -0.50
CA ILE A 6 -16.37 -20.00 -1.53
C ILE A 6 -15.22 -19.07 -1.92
N SER A 7 -13.97 -19.51 -1.70
CA SER A 7 -12.79 -18.74 -2.10
C SER A 7 -12.66 -18.71 -3.63
N ARG A 8 -12.11 -17.65 -4.19
CA ARG A 8 -11.81 -17.52 -5.64
C ARG A 8 -11.08 -18.74 -6.21
N ARG A 9 -10.13 -19.30 -5.46
CA ARG A 9 -9.41 -20.53 -5.84
C ARG A 9 -10.32 -21.73 -5.99
N LYS A 10 -11.33 -21.88 -5.11
CA LYS A 10 -12.27 -23.01 -5.17
C LYS A 10 -13.23 -22.88 -6.36
N LEU A 11 -13.66 -21.67 -6.72
CA LEU A 11 -14.57 -21.46 -7.86
C LEU A 11 -13.88 -21.69 -9.21
N LEU A 12 -12.60 -21.31 -9.33
CA LEU A 12 -11.79 -21.54 -10.54
C LEU A 12 -11.44 -23.02 -10.75
N ILE A 13 -11.44 -23.84 -9.69
CA ILE A 13 -11.14 -25.27 -9.73
C ILE A 13 -12.41 -26.12 -10.00
N ALA A 14 -13.60 -25.62 -9.62
CA ALA A 14 -14.87 -26.35 -9.80
C ALA A 14 -15.43 -26.29 -11.23
N GLY A 15 -14.95 -25.36 -12.07
CA GLY A 15 -15.29 -25.29 -13.49
C GLY A 15 -14.36 -26.15 -14.32
N GLY A 16 -14.53 -27.48 -14.30
CA GLY A 16 -13.74 -28.43 -15.06
C GLY A 16 -13.90 -28.27 -16.57
N ALA A 17 -13.18 -27.34 -17.16
CA ALA A 17 -12.81 -27.34 -18.55
C ALA A 17 -11.30 -27.09 -18.63
N THR A 18 -10.56 -28.13 -18.97
CA THR A 18 -9.14 -28.00 -19.31
C THR A 18 -9.05 -27.20 -20.60
N VAL A 19 -9.05 -25.89 -20.48
CA VAL A 19 -8.73 -25.00 -21.59
C VAL A 19 -7.23 -24.78 -21.56
N VAL A 20 -6.55 -25.24 -22.61
CA VAL A 20 -5.18 -24.80 -22.92
C VAL A 20 -5.25 -23.31 -23.20
N VAL A 21 -5.05 -22.50 -22.18
CA VAL A 21 -5.08 -21.05 -22.28
C VAL A 21 -3.64 -20.58 -22.17
N GLY A 22 -3.04 -20.37 -23.34
CA GLY A 22 -1.76 -19.71 -23.47
C GLY A 22 -1.79 -18.27 -22.92
N THR A 23 -0.77 -17.51 -23.20
CA THR A 23 -0.49 -16.13 -22.71
C THR A 23 -1.69 -15.17 -22.67
N ALA A 24 -2.75 -15.40 -23.44
CA ALA A 24 -4.00 -14.64 -23.40
C ALA A 24 -4.74 -14.74 -22.07
N ALA A 25 -4.74 -15.89 -21.40
CA ALA A 25 -5.45 -16.04 -20.11
C ALA A 25 -4.82 -15.26 -18.98
N LEU A 26 -3.51 -15.03 -19.02
CA LEU A 26 -2.84 -14.17 -18.04
C LEU A 26 -3.25 -12.70 -18.23
N ALA A 27 -3.43 -12.25 -19.48
CA ALA A 27 -3.87 -10.89 -19.78
C ALA A 27 -5.33 -10.64 -19.33
N TYR A 28 -6.21 -11.64 -19.46
CA TYR A 28 -7.61 -11.52 -19.02
C TYR A 28 -7.80 -11.78 -17.52
N ARG A 29 -6.82 -12.34 -16.83
CA ARG A 29 -6.93 -12.64 -15.39
C ARG A 29 -7.17 -11.38 -14.57
N GLU A 30 -6.42 -10.32 -14.83
CA GLU A 30 -6.59 -9.05 -14.12
C GLU A 30 -7.95 -8.41 -14.42
N GLU A 31 -8.43 -8.47 -15.66
CA GLU A 31 -9.74 -7.93 -16.04
C GLU A 31 -10.89 -8.70 -15.37
N LEU A 32 -10.84 -10.03 -15.38
CA LEU A 32 -11.83 -10.89 -14.74
C LEU A 32 -11.81 -10.70 -13.22
N SER A 33 -10.64 -10.53 -12.64
CA SER A 33 -10.45 -10.26 -11.22
C SER A 33 -11.08 -8.93 -10.81
N ARG A 34 -10.93 -7.89 -11.64
CA ARG A 34 -11.56 -6.57 -11.41
C ARG A 34 -13.08 -6.63 -11.45
N LEU A 35 -13.65 -7.46 -12.32
CA LEU A 35 -15.10 -7.65 -12.43
C LEU A 35 -15.69 -8.43 -11.25
N TRP A 36 -14.89 -9.28 -10.62
CA TRP A 36 -15.34 -10.13 -9.51
C TRP A 36 -15.94 -9.35 -8.34
N TRP A 37 -15.35 -8.20 -8.01
CA TRP A 37 -15.83 -7.33 -6.93
C TRP A 37 -17.12 -6.59 -7.25
N GLN A 38 -17.59 -6.63 -8.50
CA GLN A 38 -18.84 -6.05 -8.94
C GLN A 38 -20.00 -7.05 -8.85
N VAL A 39 -19.72 -8.32 -8.53
CA VAL A 39 -20.74 -9.35 -8.38
C VAL A 39 -21.43 -9.16 -7.02
N PRO A 40 -22.76 -8.96 -6.99
CA PRO A 40 -23.50 -8.85 -5.74
C PRO A 40 -23.32 -10.09 -4.85
N GLY A 41 -23.08 -9.90 -3.56
CA GLY A 41 -22.88 -10.99 -2.59
C GLY A 41 -21.46 -11.58 -2.53
N VAL A 42 -20.53 -11.08 -3.33
CA VAL A 42 -19.10 -11.37 -3.16
C VAL A 42 -18.56 -10.40 -2.12
N ASP A 43 -18.61 -10.80 -0.87
CA ASP A 43 -17.94 -10.09 0.23
C ASP A 43 -16.88 -11.02 0.81
N ARG A 44 -15.66 -10.51 0.97
CA ARG A 44 -14.63 -11.21 1.73
C ARG A 44 -14.79 -10.84 3.18
N GLN A 45 -14.92 -11.83 4.02
CA GLN A 45 -14.77 -11.63 5.45
C GLN A 45 -13.37 -11.10 5.71
N ARG A 46 -13.28 -9.83 6.07
CA ARG A 46 -12.06 -9.18 6.51
C ARG A 46 -12.06 -9.19 8.02
N THR A 47 -10.98 -9.67 8.59
CA THR A 47 -10.80 -9.62 10.04
C THR A 47 -10.46 -8.18 10.42
N ASP A 48 -11.40 -7.48 11.06
CA ASP A 48 -11.16 -6.14 11.57
C ASP A 48 -10.00 -6.15 12.57
N GLY A 49 -9.07 -5.20 12.40
CA GLY A 49 -7.90 -5.08 13.26
C GLY A 49 -6.71 -5.98 12.89
N GLU A 50 -6.85 -6.86 11.91
CA GLU A 50 -5.73 -7.62 11.37
C GLU A 50 -4.82 -6.71 10.55
N VAL A 51 -3.50 -6.77 10.82
CA VAL A 51 -2.48 -5.98 10.13
C VAL A 51 -1.63 -6.85 9.21
N ASP A 52 -1.19 -6.28 8.08
CA ASP A 52 -0.24 -6.92 7.18
C ASP A 52 1.20 -6.76 7.69
N GLN A 53 1.46 -5.64 8.41
CA GLN A 53 2.75 -5.35 9.02
C GLN A 53 2.73 -5.68 10.51
N PRO A 54 3.50 -6.69 10.97
CA PRO A 54 3.61 -7.01 12.40
C PRO A 54 4.05 -5.81 13.23
N GLY A 55 3.33 -5.54 14.31
CA GLY A 55 3.60 -4.42 15.22
C GLY A 55 3.02 -3.07 14.78
N ALA A 56 2.35 -2.99 13.64
CA ALA A 56 1.58 -1.80 13.28
C ALA A 56 0.28 -1.72 14.09
N GLU A 57 -0.15 -0.51 14.42
CA GLU A 57 -1.47 -0.26 14.97
C GLU A 57 -2.50 -0.21 13.84
N TRP A 58 -3.63 -0.88 14.01
CA TRP A 58 -4.72 -0.79 13.04
C TRP A 58 -5.66 0.37 13.35
N ILE A 59 -5.77 1.33 12.44
CA ILE A 59 -6.78 2.40 12.47
C ILE A 59 -7.38 2.50 11.06
N ALA A 60 -8.55 1.92 10.85
CA ALA A 60 -9.16 1.85 9.52
C ALA A 60 -9.42 3.24 8.92
N ALA A 61 -8.99 3.45 7.69
CA ALA A 61 -9.42 4.55 6.85
C ALA A 61 -10.90 4.38 6.46
N SER A 62 -11.54 5.48 6.04
CA SER A 62 -12.90 5.41 5.50
C SER A 62 -12.96 4.51 4.26
N ARG A 63 -14.01 3.71 4.16
CA ARG A 63 -14.28 2.86 3.00
C ARG A 63 -14.42 3.64 1.69
N SER A 64 -14.81 4.90 1.77
CA SER A 64 -14.90 5.80 0.61
C SER A 64 -13.53 6.19 0.04
N ASN A 65 -12.45 6.04 0.82
CA ASN A 65 -11.10 6.48 0.48
C ASN A 65 -10.23 5.35 -0.07
N LEU A 66 -10.82 4.17 -0.26
CA LEU A 66 -10.16 2.99 -0.80
C LEU A 66 -11.13 2.14 -1.62
N ARG A 67 -10.61 1.20 -2.40
CA ARG A 67 -11.39 0.19 -3.09
C ARG A 67 -10.95 -1.19 -2.62
N TYR A 68 -11.90 -2.03 -2.28
CA TYR A 68 -11.64 -3.43 -2.01
C TYR A 68 -11.07 -4.13 -3.22
N ALA A 69 -10.03 -4.88 -3.02
CA ALA A 69 -9.35 -5.67 -4.01
C ALA A 69 -8.78 -6.95 -3.38
N ASP A 70 -8.09 -7.73 -4.16
CA ASP A 70 -7.40 -8.93 -3.72
C ASP A 70 -6.00 -8.96 -4.32
N ARG A 71 -5.22 -7.91 -3.98
CA ARG A 71 -3.85 -7.84 -4.44
C ARG A 71 -2.97 -8.88 -3.72
N PRO A 72 -1.97 -9.45 -4.38
CA PRO A 72 -1.52 -9.15 -5.75
C PRO A 72 -2.29 -9.88 -6.86
N ASP A 73 -3.35 -10.63 -6.57
CA ASP A 73 -4.10 -11.40 -7.57
C ASP A 73 -4.86 -10.50 -8.57
N ASP A 74 -5.47 -9.40 -8.07
CA ASP A 74 -6.20 -8.43 -8.91
C ASP A 74 -5.25 -7.47 -9.64
N TYR A 75 -4.23 -7.00 -8.91
CA TYR A 75 -3.24 -6.04 -9.39
C TYR A 75 -1.90 -6.38 -8.77
N ARG A 76 -0.87 -6.52 -9.58
CA ARG A 76 0.49 -6.71 -9.07
C ARG A 76 0.89 -5.50 -8.22
N ILE A 77 1.39 -5.75 -7.02
CA ILE A 77 2.06 -4.72 -6.21
C ILE A 77 3.54 -4.73 -6.60
N ASP A 78 4.02 -3.68 -7.27
CA ASP A 78 5.38 -3.60 -7.79
C ASP A 78 6.13 -2.34 -7.39
N ARG A 79 5.54 -1.50 -6.54
CA ARG A 79 6.21 -0.26 -6.07
C ARG A 79 5.70 0.23 -4.74
N ILE A 80 6.50 1.09 -4.12
CA ILE A 80 6.16 1.87 -2.93
C ILE A 80 6.18 3.34 -3.33
N VAL A 81 5.16 4.09 -2.89
CA VAL A 81 5.11 5.55 -3.02
C VAL A 81 5.28 6.18 -1.65
N VAL A 82 6.31 7.00 -1.52
CA VAL A 82 6.65 7.75 -0.31
C VAL A 82 5.95 9.10 -0.35
N HIS A 83 5.21 9.39 0.73
CA HIS A 83 4.45 10.63 0.91
C HIS A 83 4.88 11.39 2.17
N VAL A 84 4.49 12.65 2.24
CA VAL A 84 4.56 13.50 3.44
C VAL A 84 3.20 14.13 3.67
N THR A 85 2.69 13.99 4.89
CA THR A 85 1.30 14.34 5.25
C THR A 85 0.94 15.82 5.16
N GLU A 86 1.93 16.72 4.99
CA GLU A 86 1.75 18.19 5.11
C GLU A 86 0.99 18.57 6.40
N GLY A 87 1.25 17.84 7.49
CA GLY A 87 0.55 18.01 8.75
C GLY A 87 1.04 17.08 9.85
N SER A 88 0.31 17.07 10.97
CA SER A 88 0.56 16.15 12.08
C SER A 88 0.01 14.76 11.79
N PHE A 89 0.57 13.76 12.48
CA PHE A 89 0.08 12.39 12.48
C PHE A 89 -1.44 12.30 12.73
N ASP A 90 -1.92 12.96 13.79
CA ASP A 90 -3.35 12.92 14.15
C ASP A 90 -4.24 13.56 13.07
N THR A 91 -3.72 14.58 12.37
CA THR A 91 -4.43 15.20 11.25
C THR A 91 -4.54 14.22 10.07
N ALA A 92 -3.46 13.54 9.70
CA ALA A 92 -3.48 12.55 8.63
C ALA A 92 -4.46 11.41 8.93
N VAL A 93 -4.40 10.85 10.16
CA VAL A 93 -5.33 9.79 10.59
C VAL A 93 -6.79 10.26 10.53
N ARG A 94 -7.09 11.48 10.99
CA ARG A 94 -8.43 12.05 10.94
C ARG A 94 -8.92 12.23 9.50
N VAL A 95 -8.08 12.78 8.64
CA VAL A 95 -8.37 13.03 7.23
C VAL A 95 -8.66 11.73 6.48
N PHE A 96 -7.86 10.70 6.68
CA PHE A 96 -8.08 9.41 6.02
C PHE A 96 -9.31 8.66 6.53
N ARG A 97 -9.80 9.00 7.71
CA ARG A 97 -11.08 8.48 8.25
C ARG A 97 -12.29 9.28 7.81
N ASP A 98 -12.10 10.46 7.24
CA ASP A 98 -13.20 11.28 6.71
C ASP A 98 -13.68 10.73 5.36
N PRO A 99 -14.96 10.28 5.23
CA PRO A 99 -15.48 9.75 3.98
C PRO A 99 -15.57 10.78 2.84
N MET A 100 -15.51 12.07 3.17
CA MET A 100 -15.58 13.16 2.18
C MET A 100 -14.23 13.52 1.58
N HIS A 101 -13.13 13.00 2.15
CA HIS A 101 -11.78 13.38 1.70
C HIS A 101 -11.35 12.68 0.40
N ALA A 102 -11.86 11.48 0.15
CA ALA A 102 -11.59 10.66 -1.05
C ALA A 102 -10.11 10.30 -1.25
N ALA A 103 -9.30 10.27 -0.17
CA ALA A 103 -7.91 9.83 -0.20
C ALA A 103 -7.52 9.11 1.10
N ALA A 104 -6.65 8.12 0.98
CA ALA A 104 -5.99 7.44 2.10
C ALA A 104 -4.73 6.73 1.62
N ALA A 105 -3.74 6.57 2.51
CA ALA A 105 -2.59 5.69 2.28
C ALA A 105 -2.73 4.39 3.08
N HIS A 106 -1.85 3.42 2.79
CA HIS A 106 -1.84 2.14 3.51
C HIS A 106 -1.27 2.30 4.90
N TYR A 107 -0.23 3.13 5.03
CA TYR A 107 0.50 3.35 6.28
C TYR A 107 0.72 4.83 6.56
N VAL A 108 0.74 5.18 7.84
CA VAL A 108 1.16 6.49 8.34
C VAL A 108 2.23 6.29 9.41
N ILE A 109 3.35 7.01 9.32
CA ILE A 109 4.47 6.92 10.23
C ILE A 109 4.61 8.22 11.02
N ARG A 110 4.61 8.12 12.34
CA ARG A 110 4.74 9.25 13.24
C ARG A 110 6.20 9.69 13.40
N ALA A 111 6.45 10.99 13.31
CA ALA A 111 7.82 11.52 13.30
C ALA A 111 8.55 11.36 14.63
N LYS A 112 7.88 11.49 15.77
CA LYS A 112 8.54 11.57 17.08
C LYS A 112 9.14 10.25 17.56
N ASP A 113 8.54 9.12 17.18
CA ASP A 113 8.89 7.79 17.71
C ASP A 113 8.89 6.68 16.65
N GLY A 114 8.57 7.01 15.39
CA GLY A 114 8.52 6.05 14.30
C GLY A 114 7.35 5.06 14.41
N HIS A 115 6.32 5.38 15.20
CA HIS A 115 5.13 4.56 15.31
C HIS A 115 4.47 4.38 13.94
N VAL A 116 4.13 3.13 13.62
CA VAL A 116 3.51 2.74 12.35
C VAL A 116 2.04 2.45 12.56
N THR A 117 1.18 3.16 11.85
CA THR A 117 -0.26 2.88 11.80
C THR A 117 -0.60 2.36 10.41
N GLN A 118 -1.30 1.24 10.35
CA GLN A 118 -1.87 0.71 9.11
C GLN A 118 -3.34 1.17 9.00
N MET A 119 -3.68 1.78 7.87
CA MET A 119 -5.02 2.37 7.65
C MET A 119 -5.80 1.70 6.52
N ALA A 120 -5.12 1.01 5.62
CA ALA A 120 -5.72 0.14 4.60
C ALA A 120 -4.95 -1.17 4.52
N ARG A 121 -5.64 -2.27 4.21
CA ARG A 121 -4.97 -3.56 3.97
C ARG A 121 -4.16 -3.47 2.68
N GLU A 122 -2.99 -4.08 2.67
CA GLU A 122 -2.14 -4.09 1.46
C GLU A 122 -2.83 -4.74 0.27
N LEU A 123 -3.77 -5.65 0.53
CA LEU A 123 -4.59 -6.27 -0.51
C LEU A 123 -5.62 -5.30 -1.14
N ASP A 124 -5.93 -4.19 -0.48
CA ASP A 124 -6.86 -3.16 -0.98
C ASP A 124 -6.13 -2.08 -1.77
N VAL A 125 -6.89 -1.32 -2.56
CA VAL A 125 -6.38 -0.18 -3.31
C VAL A 125 -6.71 1.10 -2.54
N ALA A 126 -5.73 1.66 -1.83
CA ALA A 126 -5.86 2.98 -1.21
C ALA A 126 -5.69 4.09 -2.27
N TYR A 127 -6.43 5.19 -2.11
CA TYR A 127 -6.37 6.33 -3.04
C TYR A 127 -5.36 7.35 -2.53
N HIS A 128 -4.07 7.17 -2.87
CA HIS A 128 -2.99 8.02 -2.36
C HIS A 128 -2.17 8.71 -3.46
N ALA A 129 -2.14 8.16 -4.68
CA ALA A 129 -1.20 8.61 -5.70
C ALA A 129 -1.80 9.58 -6.73
N GLY A 130 -3.11 9.92 -6.62
CA GLY A 130 -3.79 10.73 -7.65
C GLY A 130 -3.80 10.12 -9.05
N ASN A 131 -3.29 8.91 -9.20
CA ASN A 131 -3.16 8.17 -10.44
C ASN A 131 -3.67 6.75 -10.24
N ARG A 132 -4.64 6.33 -11.08
CA ARG A 132 -5.30 5.04 -10.92
C ARG A 132 -4.33 3.86 -10.99
N GLU A 133 -3.45 3.83 -11.99
CA GLU A 133 -2.49 2.74 -12.17
C GLU A 133 -1.54 2.64 -10.96
N TYR A 134 -1.09 3.80 -10.45
CA TYR A 134 -0.21 3.84 -9.29
C TYR A 134 -0.95 3.43 -8.01
N ASN A 135 -2.20 3.85 -7.80
CA ASN A 135 -3.02 3.37 -6.68
C ASN A 135 -3.19 1.84 -6.73
N GLU A 136 -3.44 1.28 -7.91
CA GLU A 136 -3.65 -0.16 -8.09
C GLU A 136 -2.39 -0.99 -7.85
N ARG A 137 -1.20 -0.44 -8.12
CA ARG A 137 0.07 -1.19 -8.15
C ARG A 137 1.07 -0.80 -7.08
N SER A 138 0.70 0.04 -6.12
CA SER A 138 1.62 0.49 -5.08
C SER A 138 1.09 0.33 -3.67
N ILE A 139 2.01 0.41 -2.72
CA ILE A 139 1.75 0.67 -1.31
C ILE A 139 2.17 2.11 -1.01
N GLY A 140 1.22 2.93 -0.55
CA GLY A 140 1.50 4.30 -0.11
C GLY A 140 1.91 4.35 1.35
N ILE A 141 3.00 5.04 1.65
CA ILE A 141 3.51 5.26 3.02
C ILE A 141 3.60 6.76 3.26
N GLU A 142 2.79 7.24 4.17
CA GLU A 142 2.78 8.62 4.63
C GLU A 142 3.75 8.84 5.78
N HIS A 143 4.43 9.97 5.77
CA HIS A 143 5.36 10.39 6.82
C HIS A 143 4.87 11.70 7.43
N GLU A 144 4.66 11.70 8.74
CA GLU A 144 4.28 12.91 9.44
C GLU A 144 5.30 14.03 9.20
N GLY A 145 4.83 15.20 8.77
CA GLY A 145 5.70 16.36 8.60
C GLY A 145 5.28 17.30 7.48
N PHE A 146 6.24 18.13 7.08
CA PHE A 146 6.10 19.16 6.07
C PHE A 146 7.29 19.10 5.11
N VAL A 147 7.05 19.16 3.81
CA VAL A 147 8.09 19.05 2.75
C VAL A 147 9.13 20.17 2.83
N ASP A 148 8.77 21.35 3.32
CA ASP A 148 9.63 22.52 3.45
C ASP A 148 10.37 22.59 4.80
N ARG A 149 10.14 21.62 5.72
CA ARG A 149 10.72 21.62 7.07
C ARG A 149 11.65 20.42 7.28
N PRO A 150 12.96 20.58 7.10
CA PRO A 150 13.92 19.47 7.28
C PRO A 150 13.85 18.79 8.66
N SER A 151 13.47 19.54 9.71
CA SER A 151 13.31 19.00 11.06
C SER A 151 12.15 18.01 11.22
N SER A 152 11.23 17.94 10.25
CA SER A 152 10.16 16.95 10.23
C SER A 152 10.71 15.53 10.04
N PHE A 153 11.82 15.39 9.32
CA PHE A 153 12.38 14.09 8.92
C PHE A 153 13.31 13.52 9.97
N THR A 154 12.75 12.94 11.01
CA THR A 154 13.52 12.41 12.15
C THR A 154 14.25 11.10 11.81
N LYS A 155 15.30 10.81 12.58
CA LYS A 155 16.06 9.56 12.44
C LYS A 155 15.16 8.34 12.65
N VAL A 156 14.34 8.34 13.70
CA VAL A 156 13.50 7.19 14.07
C VAL A 156 12.40 6.94 13.04
N MET A 157 11.85 7.98 12.43
CA MET A 157 10.87 7.86 11.35
C MET A 157 11.49 7.21 10.11
N TYR A 158 12.68 7.66 9.66
CA TYR A 158 13.41 7.03 8.57
C TYR A 158 13.70 5.54 8.85
N GLU A 159 14.14 5.21 10.05
CA GLU A 159 14.45 3.83 10.43
C GLU A 159 13.22 2.93 10.46
N SER A 160 12.09 3.42 10.95
CA SER A 160 10.82 2.69 10.95
C SER A 160 10.27 2.51 9.55
N SER A 161 10.27 3.59 8.75
CA SER A 161 9.84 3.54 7.34
C SER A 161 10.70 2.59 6.52
N ALA A 162 12.00 2.62 6.71
CA ALA A 162 12.92 1.76 5.97
C ALA A 162 12.71 0.27 6.29
N ARG A 163 12.43 -0.09 7.54
CA ARG A 163 12.07 -1.46 7.91
C ARG A 163 10.76 -1.87 7.25
N LEU A 164 9.71 -1.04 7.36
CA LEU A 164 8.43 -1.28 6.70
C LEU A 164 8.59 -1.46 5.18
N ALA A 165 9.33 -0.57 4.53
CA ALA A 165 9.56 -0.65 3.09
C ALA A 165 10.33 -1.93 2.70
N ALA A 166 11.31 -2.37 3.50
CA ALA A 166 12.02 -3.62 3.27
C ALA A 166 11.10 -4.84 3.42
N ASP A 167 10.23 -4.85 4.45
CA ASP A 167 9.25 -5.92 4.66
C ASP A 167 8.26 -6.01 3.49
N ILE A 168 7.75 -4.87 3.00
CA ILE A 168 6.87 -4.80 1.83
C ILE A 168 7.61 -5.29 0.58
N CYS A 169 8.85 -4.85 0.36
CA CYS A 169 9.67 -5.29 -0.77
C CYS A 169 9.89 -6.81 -0.77
N ALA A 170 10.16 -7.40 0.39
CA ALA A 170 10.33 -8.85 0.53
C ALA A 170 9.01 -9.61 0.28
N ARG A 171 7.89 -9.10 0.78
CA ARG A 171 6.56 -9.72 0.66
C ARG A 171 6.05 -9.78 -0.78
N TYR A 172 6.32 -8.75 -1.56
CA TYR A 172 5.83 -8.61 -2.94
C TYR A 172 6.92 -8.72 -4.02
N GLU A 173 8.13 -9.13 -3.64
CA GLU A 173 9.27 -9.26 -4.54
C GLU A 173 9.60 -7.97 -5.31
N ILE A 174 9.44 -6.81 -4.63
CA ILE A 174 9.74 -5.50 -5.20
C ILE A 174 11.25 -5.25 -5.12
N PRO A 175 11.92 -4.88 -6.23
CA PRO A 175 13.32 -4.51 -6.21
C PRO A 175 13.61 -3.31 -5.31
N VAL A 176 14.64 -3.41 -4.45
CA VAL A 176 15.02 -2.33 -3.53
C VAL A 176 15.85 -1.28 -4.26
N ASP A 177 15.21 -0.50 -5.09
CA ASP A 177 15.84 0.58 -5.88
C ASP A 177 14.91 1.79 -6.05
N ARG A 178 15.46 2.89 -6.63
CA ARG A 178 14.73 4.15 -6.86
C ARG A 178 13.74 4.08 -8.04
N LYS A 179 13.66 3.01 -8.79
CA LYS A 179 12.63 2.82 -9.82
C LYS A 179 11.34 2.26 -9.23
N HIS A 180 11.43 1.58 -8.09
CA HIS A 180 10.32 0.91 -7.44
C HIS A 180 9.93 1.54 -6.09
N ILE A 181 10.85 2.26 -5.44
CA ILE A 181 10.57 3.07 -4.25
C ILE A 181 10.71 4.54 -4.66
N ILE A 182 9.59 5.19 -4.89
CA ILE A 182 9.51 6.52 -5.52
C ILE A 182 8.83 7.54 -4.60
N GLY A 183 9.00 8.82 -4.90
CA GLY A 183 8.23 9.90 -4.30
C GLY A 183 6.89 10.10 -5.01
N HIS A 184 5.95 10.75 -4.35
CA HIS A 184 4.69 11.11 -4.97
C HIS A 184 4.88 12.07 -6.15
N ASP A 185 5.84 12.99 -6.06
CA ASP A 185 6.24 13.91 -7.13
C ASP A 185 6.75 13.23 -8.41
N GLU A 186 7.14 11.94 -8.33
CA GLU A 186 7.57 11.13 -9.46
C GLU A 186 6.42 10.36 -10.13
N VAL A 187 5.20 10.41 -9.57
CA VAL A 187 4.01 9.79 -10.17
C VAL A 187 3.59 10.59 -11.41
N PRO A 188 3.37 9.95 -12.58
CA PRO A 188 2.96 10.66 -13.77
C PRO A 188 1.69 11.51 -13.56
N ARG A 189 1.77 12.79 -13.92
CA ARG A 189 0.71 13.81 -13.74
C ARG A 189 0.42 14.15 -12.27
N ALA A 190 1.32 13.82 -11.34
CA ALA A 190 1.19 14.28 -9.97
C ALA A 190 1.16 15.83 -9.94
N THR A 191 0.28 16.36 -9.09
CA THR A 191 0.23 17.78 -8.77
C THR A 191 0.87 18.07 -7.42
N HIS A 192 1.33 17.03 -6.74
CA HIS A 192 1.95 17.05 -5.44
C HIS A 192 3.48 17.13 -5.55
N THR A 193 4.12 17.66 -4.54
CA THR A 193 5.58 17.88 -4.49
C THR A 193 6.27 17.04 -3.42
N ASP A 194 5.50 16.23 -2.68
CA ASP A 194 6.01 15.36 -1.64
C ASP A 194 6.74 14.14 -2.22
N PRO A 195 7.75 13.63 -1.53
CA PRO A 195 8.23 14.01 -0.20
C PRO A 195 9.11 15.26 -0.17
N GLY A 196 9.35 15.90 -1.31
CA GLY A 196 10.05 17.16 -1.43
C GLY A 196 11.57 17.07 -1.34
N ARG A 197 12.24 18.21 -1.59
CA ARG A 197 13.71 18.30 -1.72
C ARG A 197 14.49 18.00 -0.42
N HIS A 198 13.82 18.03 0.74
CA HIS A 198 14.45 17.78 2.04
C HIS A 198 14.36 16.32 2.47
N TRP A 199 13.65 15.49 1.72
CA TRP A 199 13.70 14.04 1.92
C TRP A 199 15.04 13.50 1.44
N ASP A 200 15.79 12.90 2.35
CA ASP A 200 17.13 12.36 2.07
C ASP A 200 17.02 10.94 1.47
N TRP A 201 16.93 10.89 0.14
CA TRP A 201 16.80 9.63 -0.61
C TRP A 201 18.00 8.71 -0.42
N ASP A 202 19.23 9.25 -0.36
CA ASP A 202 20.44 8.43 -0.22
C ASP A 202 20.44 7.72 1.13
N ARG A 203 20.14 8.46 2.19
CA ARG A 203 19.96 7.91 3.53
C ARG A 203 18.83 6.89 3.59
N TYR A 204 17.67 7.22 3.03
CA TYR A 204 16.52 6.34 3.05
C TYR A 204 16.81 5.02 2.35
N MET A 205 17.31 5.05 1.12
CA MET A 205 17.64 3.85 0.36
C MET A 205 18.75 3.02 0.99
N LYS A 206 19.74 3.65 1.64
CA LYS A 206 20.75 2.95 2.44
C LYS A 206 20.13 2.18 3.61
N LEU A 207 19.17 2.80 4.32
CA LEU A 207 18.48 2.15 5.43
C LEU A 207 17.58 1.00 4.95
N VAL A 208 16.84 1.17 3.84
CA VAL A 208 16.00 0.11 3.26
C VAL A 208 16.85 -1.10 2.86
N ARG A 209 17.97 -0.88 2.15
CA ARG A 209 18.88 -1.97 1.77
C ARG A 209 19.45 -2.69 2.99
N ALA A 210 19.90 -1.94 4.00
CA ALA A 210 20.41 -2.54 5.23
C ALA A 210 19.35 -3.34 6.00
N ALA A 211 18.08 -2.90 5.97
CA ALA A 211 16.97 -3.66 6.55
C ALA A 211 16.68 -4.94 5.76
N ALA A 212 16.66 -4.87 4.42
CA ALA A 212 16.44 -6.02 3.55
C ALA A 212 17.54 -7.08 3.66
N GLU A 213 18.80 -6.67 3.84
CA GLU A 213 19.91 -7.59 4.07
C GLU A 213 19.76 -8.38 5.39
N LYS A 214 19.29 -7.73 6.46
CA LYS A 214 19.08 -8.39 7.74
C LYS A 214 17.97 -9.46 7.72
N GLN A 215 17.05 -9.40 6.79
CA GLN A 215 15.98 -10.40 6.64
C GLN A 215 16.45 -11.67 5.93
N LYS A 216 17.58 -11.59 5.23
CA LYS A 216 18.18 -12.73 4.51
C LYS A 216 19.17 -13.54 5.36
N ALA A 217 19.59 -12.96 6.50
CA ALA A 217 20.55 -13.56 7.43
C ALA A 217 19.87 -14.35 8.54
#